data_17a18b94823b31f8ec04e80c96c25127
#
_entry.id   17a18b94823b31f8ec04e80c96c25127
#
_cell.length_a   1.000
_cell.length_b   1.000
_cell.length_c   1.000
_cell.angle_alpha   90.00
_cell.angle_beta   90.00
_cell.angle_gamma   90.00
#
_symmetry.space_group_name_H-M   'P 1'
#
loop_
_entity.id
_entity.type
_entity.pdbx_description
1 polymer ?
#
loop_
_entity_poly.entity_id
_entity_poly.type
_entity_poly.pdbx_seq_one_letter_code
_entity_poly.pdbx_strand_id
1 'polypeptide(L)'
;MLFSCVRQSEVVVEPQPLPFTFSDTLLRIDSLMQHDADSALIMLTSFRPTEGSGEISSKFNANYQSLLLSEAFYKTYNPQLNRYCCETCHGASLQDAMRYFDSLAFRYPDNDDITMLSARAHYMNGVGFYENDSIVEACKEYLHTLEIMEDHFDEKDLVGYKAKFMALTYNRLVDLFSNQFMMEPAIYCGKKAMFFCSIEPTSKYGLANIKYHIGKNYDILGQIDSAYYYYHKAIEQLPDSNNYIYRDIASNMAVLSYDADRNAEQSIDDFKIALARTDNEKEKLSRYIGIGYIYYNEGIYDSATVYLKYVFDNNPTDVMKLKTAEYLQNICQITNDYAEADKYSKLLAQNALSKYGDMMEVSILDKLFNDYLEQIKYKQQYHNKKTNLVFITVVSIIITIIISISIHLKNKRIKASDIKYDKEKTKVRKLEKELINKRSEAELRIELFLNEPVCRKINDTICDIPASARSNYSNYTYLKLDEATIIELGEAVTKHFPNLKTRLISNDIKLKKDDLLLCYLYLLGLNNSQIALLRQCNFATVWRQANRLKKTFTGCKDLPSFIKKIAVD
;
A
#
# COMPACT_ATOMS: atom_id res chain seq x y z
N MET A 1 -11.30 48.39 -25.76
CA MET A 1 -11.67 48.22 -24.36
C MET A 1 -10.58 47.40 -23.70
N LEU A 2 -9.74 48.05 -22.93
CA LEU A 2 -8.64 47.47 -22.18
C LEU A 2 -9.21 46.87 -20.92
N PHE A 3 -9.22 45.54 -20.82
CA PHE A 3 -9.38 44.85 -19.55
C PHE A 3 -8.11 45.09 -18.73
N SER A 4 -8.20 45.95 -17.76
CA SER A 4 -7.25 46.03 -16.68
C SER A 4 -7.36 44.72 -15.88
N CYS A 5 -6.50 43.74 -16.14
CA CYS A 5 -6.23 42.69 -15.19
C CYS A 5 -5.61 43.35 -13.96
N VAL A 6 -6.46 43.62 -12.99
CA VAL A 6 -6.03 43.85 -11.61
C VAL A 6 -5.30 42.56 -11.23
N ARG A 7 -3.96 42.64 -11.15
CA ARG A 7 -3.21 41.74 -10.29
C ARG A 7 -3.86 41.87 -8.92
N GLN A 8 -4.68 40.89 -8.54
CA GLN A 8 -4.78 40.61 -7.12
C GLN A 8 -3.35 40.24 -6.71
N SER A 9 -2.66 41.20 -6.12
CA SER A 9 -1.53 40.93 -5.27
C SER A 9 -2.04 39.84 -4.33
N GLU A 10 -1.43 38.67 -4.35
CA GLU A 10 -1.50 37.76 -3.21
C GLU A 10 -1.14 38.68 -2.02
N VAL A 11 -2.14 39.01 -1.23
CA VAL A 11 -1.95 39.63 0.07
C VAL A 11 -1.20 38.53 0.81
N VAL A 12 0.10 38.72 0.97
CA VAL A 12 0.89 37.96 1.95
C VAL A 12 0.23 38.35 3.27
N VAL A 13 -0.74 37.55 3.69
CA VAL A 13 -1.30 37.64 5.01
C VAL A 13 -0.14 37.24 5.92
N GLU A 14 0.45 38.22 6.60
CA GLU A 14 1.44 37.89 7.63
C GLU A 14 0.76 36.88 8.57
N PRO A 15 1.41 35.74 8.85
CA PRO A 15 0.83 34.71 9.70
C PRO A 15 0.44 35.37 11.03
N GLN A 16 -0.82 35.25 11.40
CA GLN A 16 -1.30 35.82 12.67
C GLN A 16 -0.45 35.27 13.80
N PRO A 17 0.08 36.12 14.69
CA PRO A 17 0.88 35.64 15.82
C PRO A 17 0.01 34.71 16.66
N LEU A 18 0.57 33.56 17.02
CA LEU A 18 -0.12 32.59 17.87
C LEU A 18 -0.39 33.25 19.25
N PRO A 19 -1.58 33.04 19.82
CA PRO A 19 -1.95 33.61 21.12
C PRO A 19 -1.26 32.89 22.30
N PHE A 20 -0.40 31.94 22.02
CA PHE A 20 0.34 31.11 22.99
C PHE A 20 1.79 30.94 22.56
N THR A 21 2.63 30.57 23.52
CA THR A 21 4.04 30.29 23.30
C THR A 21 4.35 28.83 23.64
N PHE A 22 5.19 28.21 22.83
CA PHE A 22 5.78 26.92 23.14
C PHE A 22 6.74 27.05 24.33
N SER A 23 6.67 26.09 25.26
CA SER A 23 7.66 26.00 26.32
C SER A 23 9.00 25.54 25.77
N ASP A 24 10.08 26.32 25.95
CA ASP A 24 11.44 25.94 25.56
C ASP A 24 11.85 24.59 26.17
N THR A 25 11.37 24.30 27.38
CA THR A 25 11.63 23.03 28.05
C THR A 25 10.97 21.87 27.29
N LEU A 26 9.70 21.99 26.88
CA LEU A 26 9.02 20.95 26.10
C LEU A 26 9.63 20.77 24.72
N LEU A 27 10.03 21.85 24.05
CA LEU A 27 10.74 21.75 22.76
C LEU A 27 12.09 21.01 22.90
N ARG A 28 12.85 21.27 23.99
CA ARG A 28 14.08 20.52 24.27
C ARG A 28 13.81 19.05 24.56
N ILE A 29 12.75 18.74 25.31
CA ILE A 29 12.35 17.36 25.59
C ILE A 29 11.92 16.64 24.31
N ASP A 30 11.16 17.30 23.44
CA ASP A 30 10.75 16.75 22.14
C ASP A 30 11.96 16.41 21.27
N SER A 31 12.94 17.32 21.22
CA SER A 31 14.22 17.05 20.54
C SER A 31 14.99 15.89 21.17
N LEU A 32 15.08 15.83 22.50
CA LEU A 32 15.75 14.76 23.23
C LEU A 32 15.12 13.40 22.96
N MET A 33 13.79 13.34 22.84
CA MET A 33 13.03 12.11 22.58
C MET A 33 13.43 11.38 21.29
N GLN A 34 14.09 12.07 20.36
CA GLN A 34 14.60 11.45 19.13
C GLN A 34 15.84 10.57 19.37
N HIS A 35 16.54 10.78 20.49
CA HIS A 35 17.82 10.13 20.79
C HIS A 35 17.80 9.36 22.12
N ASP A 36 17.07 9.86 23.12
CA ASP A 36 17.00 9.33 24.48
C ASP A 36 15.59 9.50 25.04
N ALA A 37 14.73 8.53 24.73
CA ALA A 37 13.32 8.57 25.16
C ALA A 37 13.17 8.36 26.67
N ASP A 38 14.06 7.62 27.32
CA ASP A 38 14.02 7.36 28.76
C ASP A 38 14.28 8.64 29.55
N SER A 39 15.33 9.39 29.19
CA SER A 39 15.61 10.69 29.80
C SER A 39 14.49 11.71 29.50
N ALA A 40 13.95 11.72 28.29
CA ALA A 40 12.82 12.57 27.93
C ALA A 40 11.59 12.28 28.80
N LEU A 41 11.27 11.00 29.03
CA LEU A 41 10.15 10.58 29.88
C LEU A 41 10.33 11.05 31.33
N ILE A 42 11.53 10.89 31.91
CA ILE A 42 11.82 11.38 33.27
C ILE A 42 11.62 12.89 33.36
N MET A 43 12.10 13.64 32.37
CA MET A 43 11.90 15.10 32.33
C MET A 43 10.43 15.48 32.17
N LEU A 44 9.67 14.79 31.32
CA LEU A 44 8.24 15.03 31.12
C LEU A 44 7.42 14.79 32.39
N THR A 45 7.72 13.76 33.15
CA THR A 45 7.00 13.44 34.40
C THR A 45 7.25 14.48 35.50
N SER A 46 8.42 15.12 35.46
CA SER A 46 8.78 16.21 36.40
C SER A 46 8.34 17.60 35.93
N PHE A 47 8.03 17.79 34.64
CA PHE A 47 7.62 19.07 34.10
C PHE A 47 6.27 19.50 34.64
N ARG A 48 6.18 20.77 35.03
CA ARG A 48 4.92 21.41 35.41
C ARG A 48 4.72 22.64 34.51
N PRO A 49 3.57 22.75 33.82
CA PRO A 49 3.23 23.98 33.10
C PRO A 49 3.27 25.14 34.08
N THR A 50 4.14 26.12 33.86
CA THR A 50 4.32 27.24 34.82
C THR A 50 3.09 28.13 34.86
N GLU A 51 2.61 28.42 36.04
CA GLU A 51 1.53 29.40 36.35
C GLU A 51 1.98 30.84 36.05
N GLY A 52 2.74 31.11 35.05
CA GLY A 52 3.23 32.45 34.69
C GLY A 52 3.11 32.81 33.24
N SER A 53 2.78 31.84 32.40
CA SER A 53 2.77 31.98 30.93
C SER A 53 1.42 32.45 30.35
N GLY A 54 0.44 32.80 31.19
CA GLY A 54 -0.94 33.05 30.77
C GLY A 54 -1.74 31.75 30.57
N GLU A 55 -3.06 31.82 30.80
CA GLU A 55 -3.96 30.65 30.78
C GLU A 55 -3.92 29.88 29.46
N ILE A 56 -3.85 30.61 28.33
CA ILE A 56 -3.85 30.02 26.97
C ILE A 56 -2.56 29.24 26.73
N SER A 57 -1.39 29.81 27.06
CA SER A 57 -0.11 29.13 26.91
C SER A 57 0.05 27.93 27.84
N SER A 58 -0.48 28.04 29.07
CA SER A 58 -0.50 26.93 30.03
C SER A 58 -1.34 25.77 29.51
N LYS A 59 -2.53 26.03 28.95
CA LYS A 59 -3.39 25.02 28.33
C LYS A 59 -2.74 24.38 27.13
N PHE A 60 -2.09 25.17 26.26
CA PHE A 60 -1.34 24.64 25.10
C PHE A 60 -0.22 23.69 25.56
N ASN A 61 0.62 24.14 26.49
CA ASN A 61 1.75 23.35 26.97
C ASN A 61 1.32 22.10 27.75
N ALA A 62 0.17 22.10 28.42
CA ALA A 62 -0.40 20.91 29.03
C ALA A 62 -0.82 19.85 28.01
N ASN A 63 -1.48 20.25 26.91
CA ASN A 63 -1.83 19.34 25.84
C ASN A 63 -0.58 18.84 25.08
N TYR A 64 0.42 19.71 24.89
CA TYR A 64 1.69 19.32 24.27
C TYR A 64 2.45 18.31 25.14
N GLN A 65 2.51 18.54 26.47
CA GLN A 65 3.07 17.56 27.41
C GLN A 65 2.35 16.21 27.32
N SER A 66 1.01 16.19 27.23
CA SER A 66 0.23 14.95 27.13
C SER A 66 0.56 14.16 25.85
N LEU A 67 0.72 14.84 24.74
CA LEU A 67 1.17 14.21 23.49
C LEU A 67 2.58 13.63 23.64
N LEU A 68 3.54 14.42 24.13
CA LEU A 68 4.91 13.97 24.33
C LEU A 68 5.03 12.81 25.32
N LEU A 69 4.21 12.80 26.38
CA LEU A 69 4.14 11.67 27.31
C LEU A 69 3.69 10.39 26.61
N SER A 70 2.66 10.47 25.79
CA SER A 70 2.17 9.30 25.01
C SER A 70 3.26 8.75 24.09
N GLU A 71 3.99 9.63 23.40
CA GLU A 71 5.11 9.23 22.53
C GLU A 71 6.28 8.63 23.33
N ALA A 72 6.64 9.23 24.48
CA ALA A 72 7.73 8.73 25.32
C ALA A 72 7.41 7.35 25.90
N PHE A 73 6.18 7.13 26.38
CA PHE A 73 5.74 5.83 26.87
C PHE A 73 5.84 4.77 25.78
N TYR A 74 5.38 5.09 24.59
CA TYR A 74 5.45 4.16 23.47
C TYR A 74 6.90 3.81 23.11
N LYS A 75 7.82 4.79 23.12
CA LYS A 75 9.23 4.58 22.76
C LYS A 75 10.04 3.81 23.81
N THR A 76 9.72 3.98 25.10
CA THR A 76 10.53 3.39 26.18
C THR A 76 10.17 1.94 26.47
N TYR A 77 8.99 1.45 26.07
CA TYR A 77 8.49 0.09 26.40
C TYR A 77 8.61 -0.29 27.88
N ASN A 78 8.61 0.70 28.79
CA ASN A 78 8.82 0.46 30.20
C ASN A 78 7.50 0.24 30.96
N PRO A 79 7.12 -1.02 31.32
CA PRO A 79 5.86 -1.32 31.99
C PRO A 79 5.73 -0.66 33.37
N GLN A 80 6.84 -0.37 34.03
CA GLN A 80 6.83 0.28 35.37
C GLN A 80 6.53 1.77 35.25
N LEU A 81 7.05 2.43 34.19
CA LEU A 81 6.78 3.82 33.90
C LEU A 81 5.36 3.99 33.35
N ASN A 82 4.84 3.05 32.57
CA ASN A 82 3.45 3.05 32.10
C ASN A 82 2.43 3.07 33.25
N ARG A 83 2.72 2.39 34.36
CA ARG A 83 1.86 2.39 35.55
C ARG A 83 1.85 3.74 36.30
N TYR A 84 2.97 4.44 36.31
CA TYR A 84 3.11 5.75 36.96
C TYR A 84 2.34 6.87 36.26
N CYS A 85 2.14 6.78 34.96
CA CYS A 85 1.49 7.83 34.17
C CYS A 85 -0.03 7.86 34.31
N CYS A 86 -0.68 6.71 34.50
CA CYS A 86 -2.12 6.67 34.72
C CYS A 86 -2.55 7.33 36.04
N GLU A 87 -1.65 7.39 37.03
CA GLU A 87 -1.95 7.89 38.36
C GLU A 87 -1.49 9.35 38.60
N THR A 88 -0.50 9.85 37.82
CA THR A 88 0.14 11.16 38.12
C THR A 88 -0.04 12.22 37.05
N CYS A 89 -0.60 11.89 35.87
CA CYS A 89 -0.87 12.88 34.85
C CYS A 89 -2.08 13.74 35.19
N HIS A 90 -1.87 14.82 35.96
CA HIS A 90 -2.80 15.94 36.11
C HIS A 90 -2.82 16.78 34.82
N GLY A 91 -3.12 16.18 33.69
CA GLY A 91 -3.16 16.83 32.39
C GLY A 91 -4.29 16.29 31.53
N ALA A 92 -4.55 16.98 30.43
CA ALA A 92 -5.46 16.52 29.40
C ALA A 92 -5.09 15.10 28.93
N SER A 93 -6.07 14.26 28.65
CA SER A 93 -5.84 12.96 28.04
C SER A 93 -5.29 13.15 26.63
N LEU A 94 -4.68 12.11 26.03
CA LEU A 94 -4.27 12.16 24.63
C LEU A 94 -5.44 12.55 23.70
N GLN A 95 -6.64 12.08 24.00
CA GLN A 95 -7.84 12.44 23.24
C GLN A 95 -8.22 13.92 23.38
N ASP A 96 -8.02 14.51 24.57
CA ASP A 96 -8.23 15.94 24.78
C ASP A 96 -7.17 16.76 24.04
N ALA A 97 -5.92 16.31 24.07
CA ALA A 97 -4.83 16.92 23.31
C ALA A 97 -5.10 16.88 21.80
N MET A 98 -5.56 15.74 21.28
CA MET A 98 -5.95 15.57 19.87
C MET A 98 -7.03 16.59 19.47
N ARG A 99 -8.17 16.60 20.18
CA ARG A 99 -9.26 17.56 19.92
C ARG A 99 -8.80 19.02 20.02
N TYR A 100 -7.89 19.29 20.95
CA TYR A 100 -7.33 20.62 21.11
C TYR A 100 -6.48 21.03 19.92
N PHE A 101 -5.58 20.16 19.44
CA PHE A 101 -4.74 20.44 18.28
C PHE A 101 -5.55 20.52 16.99
N ASP A 102 -6.60 19.72 16.80
CA ASP A 102 -7.53 19.83 15.67
C ASP A 102 -8.23 21.19 15.65
N SER A 103 -8.70 21.62 16.83
CA SER A 103 -9.30 22.95 16.98
C SER A 103 -8.32 24.08 16.64
N LEU A 104 -7.04 23.91 16.96
CA LEU A 104 -5.99 24.86 16.60
C LEU A 104 -5.65 24.80 15.11
N ALA A 105 -5.50 23.61 14.53
CA ALA A 105 -5.24 23.43 13.10
C ALA A 105 -6.37 24.03 12.25
N PHE A 106 -7.62 23.85 12.66
CA PHE A 106 -8.75 24.52 12.01
C PHE A 106 -8.69 26.06 12.11
N ARG A 107 -8.20 26.59 13.24
CA ARG A 107 -8.11 28.04 13.47
C ARG A 107 -6.89 28.67 12.81
N TYR A 108 -5.81 27.93 12.70
CA TYR A 108 -4.52 28.35 12.14
C TYR A 108 -4.09 27.39 11.02
N PRO A 109 -4.85 27.34 9.91
CA PRO A 109 -4.66 26.31 8.86
C PRO A 109 -3.32 26.42 8.13
N ASP A 110 -2.63 27.56 8.19
CA ASP A 110 -1.34 27.77 7.52
C ASP A 110 -0.16 27.56 8.47
N ASN A 111 -0.37 27.01 9.68
CA ASN A 111 0.68 26.83 10.66
C ASN A 111 1.18 25.37 10.67
N ASP A 112 2.38 25.17 10.15
CA ASP A 112 3.04 23.87 10.03
C ASP A 112 3.18 23.14 11.38
N ASP A 113 3.58 23.84 12.43
CA ASP A 113 3.82 23.22 13.75
C ASP A 113 2.52 22.71 14.37
N ILE A 114 1.44 23.48 14.24
CA ILE A 114 0.12 23.09 14.75
C ILE A 114 -0.41 21.89 13.97
N THR A 115 -0.28 21.90 12.65
CA THR A 115 -0.68 20.76 11.79
C THR A 115 0.12 19.51 12.16
N MET A 116 1.43 19.64 12.38
CA MET A 116 2.25 18.52 12.84
C MET A 116 1.82 17.99 14.21
N LEU A 117 1.43 18.84 15.15
CA LEU A 117 0.94 18.40 16.47
C LEU A 117 -0.38 17.65 16.35
N SER A 118 -1.32 18.13 15.52
CA SER A 118 -2.57 17.40 15.22
C SER A 118 -2.27 16.03 14.59
N ALA A 119 -1.45 15.98 13.55
CA ALA A 119 -1.07 14.72 12.90
C ALA A 119 -0.40 13.73 13.89
N ARG A 120 0.52 14.20 14.74
CA ARG A 120 1.18 13.39 15.78
C ARG A 120 0.19 12.85 16.80
N ALA A 121 -0.80 13.66 17.19
CA ALA A 121 -1.83 13.24 18.17
C ALA A 121 -2.73 12.14 17.59
N HIS A 122 -3.17 12.26 16.33
CA HIS A 122 -3.91 11.22 15.61
C HIS A 122 -3.07 9.95 15.46
N TYR A 123 -1.80 10.08 15.06
CA TYR A 123 -0.89 8.94 14.97
C TYR A 123 -0.78 8.18 16.30
N MET A 124 -0.61 8.89 17.42
CA MET A 124 -0.50 8.27 18.75
C MET A 124 -1.82 7.66 19.21
N ASN A 125 -2.95 8.26 18.84
CA ASN A 125 -4.27 7.68 19.10
C ASN A 125 -4.44 6.35 18.32
N GLY A 126 -4.00 6.32 17.05
CA GLY A 126 -3.94 5.11 16.24
C GLY A 126 -3.06 4.01 16.86
N VAL A 127 -1.90 4.37 17.42
CA VAL A 127 -1.05 3.45 18.19
C VAL A 127 -1.81 2.87 19.38
N GLY A 128 -2.49 3.73 20.15
CA GLY A 128 -3.29 3.30 21.29
C GLY A 128 -4.41 2.34 20.93
N PHE A 129 -5.13 2.60 19.83
CA PHE A 129 -6.15 1.68 19.33
C PHE A 129 -5.55 0.34 18.87
N TYR A 130 -4.42 0.38 18.17
CA TYR A 130 -3.75 -0.84 17.70
C TYR A 130 -3.30 -1.75 18.86
N GLU A 131 -2.70 -1.17 19.90
CA GLU A 131 -2.27 -1.90 21.10
C GLU A 131 -3.46 -2.48 21.92
N ASN A 132 -4.66 -1.93 21.74
CA ASN A 132 -5.91 -2.42 22.35
C ASN A 132 -6.76 -3.28 21.39
N ASP A 133 -6.17 -3.77 20.30
CA ASP A 133 -6.80 -4.65 19.31
C ASP A 133 -8.03 -4.02 18.60
N SER A 134 -8.10 -2.69 18.59
CA SER A 134 -9.16 -1.93 17.90
C SER A 134 -8.66 -1.52 16.50
N ILE A 135 -8.55 -2.52 15.64
CA ILE A 135 -7.81 -2.42 14.35
C ILE A 135 -8.45 -1.43 13.37
N VAL A 136 -9.79 -1.39 13.31
CA VAL A 136 -10.53 -0.47 12.42
C VAL A 136 -10.30 0.98 12.84
N GLU A 137 -10.37 1.27 14.12
CA GLU A 137 -10.13 2.61 14.68
C GLU A 137 -8.66 3.02 14.48
N ALA A 138 -7.72 2.11 14.69
CA ALA A 138 -6.31 2.36 14.42
C ALA A 138 -6.07 2.72 12.94
N CYS A 139 -6.67 1.99 12.02
CA CYS A 139 -6.60 2.26 10.58
C CYS A 139 -7.13 3.66 10.25
N LYS A 140 -8.30 4.03 10.78
CA LYS A 140 -8.89 5.37 10.58
C LYS A 140 -7.94 6.47 11.01
N GLU A 141 -7.35 6.34 12.19
CA GLU A 141 -6.45 7.34 12.74
C GLU A 141 -5.15 7.46 11.94
N TYR A 142 -4.56 6.34 11.50
CA TYR A 142 -3.38 6.38 10.65
C TYR A 142 -3.67 6.97 9.26
N LEU A 143 -4.79 6.62 8.63
CA LEU A 143 -5.19 7.21 7.35
C LEU A 143 -5.47 8.70 7.51
N HIS A 144 -6.16 9.10 8.58
CA HIS A 144 -6.42 10.51 8.86
C HIS A 144 -5.12 11.30 9.14
N THR A 145 -4.15 10.69 9.81
CA THR A 145 -2.80 11.28 9.96
C THR A 145 -2.17 11.58 8.60
N LEU A 146 -2.25 10.64 7.64
CA LEU A 146 -1.74 10.84 6.29
C LEU A 146 -2.52 11.95 5.56
N GLU A 147 -3.85 11.98 5.70
CA GLU A 147 -4.70 13.02 5.11
C GLU A 147 -4.32 14.42 5.61
N ILE A 148 -4.14 14.60 6.93
CA ILE A 148 -3.69 15.87 7.51
C ILE A 148 -2.36 16.32 6.89
N MET A 149 -1.41 15.41 6.79
CA MET A 149 -0.08 15.71 6.23
C MET A 149 -0.13 16.02 4.73
N GLU A 150 -0.87 15.23 3.95
CA GLU A 150 -0.98 15.39 2.49
C GLU A 150 -1.87 16.56 2.07
N ASP A 151 -2.79 17.02 2.94
CA ASP A 151 -3.63 18.18 2.67
C ASP A 151 -2.92 19.51 2.96
N HIS A 152 -2.03 19.51 3.94
CA HIS A 152 -1.33 20.71 4.36
C HIS A 152 0.00 20.90 3.65
N PHE A 153 0.77 19.82 3.42
CA PHE A 153 2.12 19.91 2.85
C PHE A 153 2.13 19.43 1.39
N ASP A 154 2.70 20.23 0.50
CA ASP A 154 3.08 19.75 -0.83
C ASP A 154 4.16 18.66 -0.71
N GLU A 155 4.22 17.72 -1.67
CA GLU A 155 5.21 16.62 -1.68
C GLU A 155 6.67 17.12 -1.54
N LYS A 156 6.98 18.29 -2.13
CA LYS A 156 8.30 18.94 -2.04
C LYS A 156 8.67 19.44 -0.64
N ASP A 157 7.65 19.68 0.23
CA ASP A 157 7.81 20.20 1.59
C ASP A 157 7.85 19.07 2.63
N LEU A 158 7.53 17.82 2.20
CA LEU A 158 7.63 16.60 3.00
C LEU A 158 9.10 16.12 3.07
N VAL A 159 9.95 16.89 3.74
CA VAL A 159 11.38 16.60 3.94
C VAL A 159 11.73 16.53 5.42
N GLY A 160 12.92 16.03 5.75
CA GLY A 160 13.41 15.96 7.13
C GLY A 160 12.48 15.15 8.03
N TYR A 161 12.12 15.73 9.18
CA TYR A 161 11.25 15.08 10.15
C TYR A 161 9.86 14.72 9.57
N LYS A 162 9.29 15.57 8.69
CA LYS A 162 7.99 15.32 8.04
C LYS A 162 8.04 14.06 7.19
N ALA A 163 9.10 13.87 6.39
CA ALA A 163 9.29 12.65 5.59
C ALA A 163 9.46 11.41 6.47
N LYS A 164 10.24 11.49 7.55
CA LYS A 164 10.38 10.38 8.53
C LYS A 164 9.05 10.02 9.15
N PHE A 165 8.23 11.00 9.50
CA PHE A 165 6.92 10.80 10.09
C PHE A 165 5.94 10.12 9.12
N MET A 166 5.93 10.56 7.85
CA MET A 166 5.17 9.88 6.79
C MET A 166 5.61 8.42 6.62
N ALA A 167 6.92 8.17 6.55
CA ALA A 167 7.46 6.81 6.46
C ALA A 167 7.01 5.94 7.63
N LEU A 168 7.04 6.48 8.85
CA LEU A 168 6.62 5.80 10.06
C LEU A 168 5.12 5.47 10.02
N THR A 169 4.27 6.42 9.63
CA THR A 169 2.82 6.22 9.55
C THR A 169 2.45 5.16 8.51
N TYR A 170 3.05 5.22 7.32
CA TYR A 170 2.87 4.17 6.31
C TYR A 170 3.36 2.80 6.81
N ASN A 171 4.47 2.74 7.57
CA ASN A 171 4.95 1.48 8.13
C ASN A 171 3.97 0.87 9.14
N ARG A 172 3.24 1.70 9.93
CA ARG A 172 2.16 1.21 10.80
C ARG A 172 1.03 0.55 10.03
N LEU A 173 0.66 1.16 8.90
CA LEU A 173 -0.33 0.56 8.00
C LEU A 173 0.17 -0.73 7.34
N VAL A 174 1.49 -0.86 7.07
CA VAL A 174 2.09 -2.13 6.63
C VAL A 174 1.85 -3.22 7.66
N ASP A 175 2.19 -2.95 8.93
CA ASP A 175 2.01 -3.92 10.01
C ASP A 175 0.52 -4.29 10.18
N LEU A 176 -0.36 -3.28 10.19
CA LEU A 176 -1.80 -3.46 10.33
C LEU A 176 -2.37 -4.33 9.21
N PHE A 177 -2.14 -3.95 7.95
CA PHE A 177 -2.69 -4.67 6.81
C PHE A 177 -2.08 -6.07 6.63
N SER A 178 -0.77 -6.23 6.90
CA SER A 178 -0.13 -7.55 6.85
C SER A 178 -0.72 -8.51 7.87
N ASN A 179 -1.01 -8.04 9.09
CA ASN A 179 -1.61 -8.85 10.13
C ASN A 179 -3.08 -9.21 9.84
N GLN A 180 -3.78 -8.39 9.05
CA GLN A 180 -5.13 -8.66 8.58
C GLN A 180 -5.18 -9.38 7.22
N PHE A 181 -4.05 -9.91 6.74
CA PHE A 181 -3.94 -10.62 5.47
C PHE A 181 -4.37 -9.79 4.24
N MET A 182 -4.21 -8.46 4.32
CA MET A 182 -4.48 -7.51 3.23
C MET A 182 -3.16 -7.15 2.52
N MET A 183 -2.66 -8.07 1.69
CA MET A 183 -1.29 -8.02 1.16
C MET A 183 -1.04 -6.85 0.20
N GLU A 184 -1.98 -6.57 -0.72
CA GLU A 184 -1.84 -5.47 -1.67
C GLU A 184 -1.84 -4.09 -1.00
N PRO A 185 -2.76 -3.78 -0.05
CA PRO A 185 -2.66 -2.58 0.78
C PRO A 185 -1.34 -2.48 1.54
N ALA A 186 -0.86 -3.57 2.16
CA ALA A 186 0.41 -3.59 2.88
C ALA A 186 1.60 -3.29 1.96
N ILE A 187 1.65 -3.90 0.76
CA ILE A 187 2.69 -3.63 -0.24
C ILE A 187 2.65 -2.18 -0.72
N TYR A 188 1.46 -1.63 -0.97
CA TYR A 188 1.31 -0.23 -1.34
C TYR A 188 1.88 0.69 -0.27
N CYS A 189 1.46 0.51 0.98
CA CYS A 189 1.96 1.30 2.11
C CYS A 189 3.48 1.15 2.29
N GLY A 190 4.01 -0.07 2.15
CA GLY A 190 5.44 -0.34 2.22
C GLY A 190 6.24 0.40 1.15
N LYS A 191 5.75 0.44 -0.08
CA LYS A 191 6.38 1.22 -1.17
C LYS A 191 6.34 2.72 -0.90
N LYS A 192 5.24 3.24 -0.33
CA LYS A 192 5.14 4.63 0.11
C LYS A 192 6.11 4.94 1.25
N ALA A 193 6.21 4.07 2.26
CA ALA A 193 7.20 4.20 3.34
C ALA A 193 8.63 4.24 2.79
N MET A 194 8.98 3.34 1.85
CA MET A 194 10.30 3.36 1.17
C MET A 194 10.55 4.65 0.39
N PHE A 195 9.53 5.20 -0.27
CA PHE A 195 9.64 6.48 -0.98
C PHE A 195 10.06 7.59 -0.02
N PHE A 196 9.38 7.75 1.12
CA PHE A 196 9.73 8.75 2.12
C PHE A 196 11.09 8.48 2.79
N CYS A 197 11.47 7.21 2.99
CA CYS A 197 12.82 6.85 3.42
C CYS A 197 13.91 7.21 2.41
N SER A 198 13.59 7.36 1.13
CA SER A 198 14.53 7.83 0.11
C SER A 198 14.75 9.34 0.17
N ILE A 199 13.76 10.09 0.65
CA ILE A 199 13.85 11.55 0.86
C ILE A 199 14.66 11.84 2.13
N GLU A 200 14.31 11.17 3.23
CA GLU A 200 14.98 11.31 4.51
C GLU A 200 15.30 9.93 5.09
N PRO A 201 16.56 9.51 5.11
CA PRO A 201 16.95 8.19 5.53
C PRO A 201 16.54 7.88 6.97
N THR A 202 15.83 6.79 7.15
CA THR A 202 15.59 6.18 8.47
C THR A 202 16.76 5.30 8.89
N SER A 203 16.67 4.67 10.06
CA SER A 203 17.68 3.69 10.46
C SER A 203 17.76 2.55 9.44
N LYS A 204 18.96 1.97 9.27
CA LYS A 204 19.17 0.80 8.41
C LYS A 204 18.22 -0.35 8.77
N TYR A 205 17.98 -0.54 10.07
CA TYR A 205 17.03 -1.55 10.57
C TYR A 205 15.59 -1.24 10.18
N GLY A 206 15.16 0.02 10.27
CA GLY A 206 13.82 0.42 9.87
C GLY A 206 13.55 0.18 8.38
N LEU A 207 14.52 0.53 7.53
CA LEU A 207 14.41 0.29 6.09
C LEU A 207 14.46 -1.20 5.75
N ALA A 208 15.29 -1.99 6.45
CA ALA A 208 15.33 -3.45 6.30
C ALA A 208 13.98 -4.08 6.69
N ASN A 209 13.38 -3.62 7.79
CA ASN A 209 12.07 -4.11 8.25
C ASN A 209 10.97 -3.84 7.23
N ILE A 210 10.90 -2.63 6.67
CA ILE A 210 9.92 -2.29 5.63
C ILE A 210 10.08 -3.24 4.42
N LYS A 211 11.32 -3.43 3.95
CA LYS A 211 11.60 -4.34 2.82
C LYS A 211 11.25 -5.79 3.14
N TYR A 212 11.54 -6.23 4.36
CA TYR A 212 11.17 -7.56 4.84
C TYR A 212 9.64 -7.77 4.77
N HIS A 213 8.86 -6.84 5.30
CA HIS A 213 7.40 -6.93 5.24
C HIS A 213 6.85 -6.91 3.82
N ILE A 214 7.40 -6.08 2.93
CA ILE A 214 7.04 -6.10 1.51
C ILE A 214 7.35 -7.48 0.89
N GLY A 215 8.54 -8.02 1.16
CA GLY A 215 8.94 -9.36 0.69
C GLY A 215 8.00 -10.45 1.18
N LYS A 216 7.66 -10.43 2.47
CA LYS A 216 6.71 -11.37 3.09
C LYS A 216 5.31 -11.28 2.47
N ASN A 217 4.81 -10.08 2.18
CA ASN A 217 3.51 -9.94 1.54
C ASN A 217 3.53 -10.44 0.08
N TYR A 218 4.62 -10.23 -0.65
CA TYR A 218 4.79 -10.83 -1.97
C TYR A 218 4.90 -12.35 -1.95
N ASP A 219 5.55 -12.90 -0.93
CA ASP A 219 5.65 -14.35 -0.69
C ASP A 219 4.26 -14.95 -0.49
N ILE A 220 3.43 -14.38 0.39
CA ILE A 220 2.06 -14.84 0.62
C ILE A 220 1.20 -14.74 -0.67
N LEU A 221 1.44 -13.74 -1.53
CA LEU A 221 0.78 -13.63 -2.85
C LEU A 221 1.34 -14.62 -3.89
N GLY A 222 2.36 -15.42 -3.56
CA GLY A 222 3.01 -16.32 -4.50
C GLY A 222 3.84 -15.62 -5.58
N GLN A 223 4.21 -14.34 -5.36
CA GLN A 223 5.06 -13.56 -6.26
C GLN A 223 6.54 -13.76 -5.89
N ILE A 224 7.04 -14.96 -6.13
CA ILE A 224 8.32 -15.47 -5.66
C ILE A 224 9.49 -14.53 -6.04
N ASP A 225 9.59 -14.10 -7.31
CA ASP A 225 10.68 -13.22 -7.77
C ASP A 225 10.72 -11.90 -7.00
N SER A 226 9.52 -11.33 -6.73
CA SER A 226 9.39 -10.09 -5.97
C SER A 226 9.76 -10.31 -4.50
N ALA A 227 9.34 -11.42 -3.91
CA ALA A 227 9.68 -11.76 -2.53
C ALA A 227 11.20 -11.88 -2.36
N TYR A 228 11.87 -12.64 -3.24
CA TYR A 228 13.33 -12.75 -3.24
C TYR A 228 14.02 -11.40 -3.39
N TYR A 229 13.58 -10.58 -4.32
CA TYR A 229 14.15 -9.25 -4.53
C TYR A 229 14.13 -8.41 -3.25
N TYR A 230 12.96 -8.33 -2.58
CA TYR A 230 12.82 -7.52 -1.38
C TYR A 230 13.54 -8.13 -0.17
N TYR A 231 13.57 -9.46 -0.02
CA TYR A 231 14.34 -10.13 1.03
C TYR A 231 15.84 -9.87 0.88
N HIS A 232 16.41 -10.00 -0.32
CA HIS A 232 17.80 -9.65 -0.57
C HIS A 232 18.09 -8.18 -0.28
N LYS A 233 17.19 -7.27 -0.71
CA LYS A 233 17.33 -5.84 -0.42
C LYS A 233 17.19 -5.49 1.06
N ALA A 234 16.52 -6.29 1.85
CA ALA A 234 16.47 -6.16 3.29
C ALA A 234 17.80 -6.63 3.95
N ILE A 235 18.31 -7.79 3.55
CA ILE A 235 19.58 -8.35 4.05
C ILE A 235 20.75 -7.40 3.79
N GLU A 236 20.84 -6.78 2.58
CA GLU A 236 21.88 -5.80 2.24
C GLU A 236 21.95 -4.61 3.20
N GLN A 237 20.87 -4.30 3.92
CA GLN A 237 20.80 -3.21 4.89
C GLN A 237 21.20 -3.62 6.31
N LEU A 238 21.20 -4.93 6.59
CA LEU A 238 21.44 -5.45 7.94
C LEU A 238 22.95 -5.64 8.16
N PRO A 239 23.54 -4.98 9.17
CA PRO A 239 24.97 -5.09 9.45
C PRO A 239 25.37 -6.42 10.10
N ASP A 240 24.40 -7.15 10.65
CA ASP A 240 24.64 -8.35 11.46
C ASP A 240 23.65 -9.46 11.11
N SER A 241 24.19 -10.65 10.83
CA SER A 241 23.42 -11.88 10.59
C SER A 241 22.72 -12.42 11.85
N ASN A 242 23.09 -11.95 13.04
CA ASN A 242 22.40 -12.28 14.28
C ASN A 242 21.12 -11.47 14.52
N ASN A 243 20.82 -10.47 13.66
CA ASN A 243 19.57 -9.74 13.73
C ASN A 243 18.37 -10.65 13.46
N TYR A 244 17.28 -10.49 14.22
CA TYR A 244 16.07 -11.31 14.09
C TYR A 244 15.46 -11.23 12.68
N ILE A 245 15.45 -10.04 12.05
CA ILE A 245 14.94 -9.84 10.68
C ILE A 245 15.74 -10.68 9.68
N TYR A 246 17.08 -10.71 9.83
CA TYR A 246 17.93 -11.53 8.98
C TYR A 246 17.57 -13.01 9.10
N ARG A 247 17.41 -13.51 10.35
CA ARG A 247 17.05 -14.90 10.60
C ARG A 247 15.67 -15.27 10.07
N ASP A 248 14.70 -14.36 10.18
CA ASP A 248 13.36 -14.57 9.64
C ASP A 248 13.37 -14.59 8.11
N ILE A 249 14.10 -13.68 7.47
CA ILE A 249 14.30 -13.70 6.02
C ILE A 249 14.93 -15.01 5.57
N ALA A 250 16.00 -15.45 6.22
CA ALA A 250 16.67 -16.70 5.89
C ALA A 250 15.71 -17.90 5.97
N SER A 251 14.84 -17.91 6.98
CA SER A 251 13.82 -18.96 7.15
C SER A 251 12.76 -18.92 6.04
N ASN A 252 12.27 -17.72 5.67
CA ASN A 252 11.30 -17.58 4.59
C ASN A 252 11.92 -17.94 3.24
N MET A 253 13.18 -17.57 3.00
CA MET A 253 13.90 -17.95 1.80
C MET A 253 14.13 -19.47 1.71
N ALA A 254 14.35 -20.15 2.83
CA ALA A 254 14.44 -21.61 2.86
C ALA A 254 13.12 -22.29 2.42
N VAL A 255 11.95 -21.75 2.85
CA VAL A 255 10.64 -22.24 2.38
C VAL A 255 10.47 -21.96 0.89
N LEU A 256 10.77 -20.75 0.44
CA LEU A 256 10.65 -20.38 -0.97
C LEU A 256 11.55 -21.23 -1.88
N SER A 257 12.81 -21.52 -1.45
CA SER A 257 13.71 -22.41 -2.18
C SER A 257 13.15 -23.82 -2.25
N TYR A 258 12.62 -24.34 -1.15
CA TYR A 258 11.95 -25.63 -1.15
C TYR A 258 10.76 -25.66 -2.11
N ASP A 259 9.90 -24.64 -2.09
CA ASP A 259 8.72 -24.58 -2.94
C ASP A 259 9.09 -24.44 -4.44
N ALA A 260 10.22 -23.81 -4.74
CA ALA A 260 10.74 -23.66 -6.11
C ALA A 260 11.44 -24.91 -6.63
N ASP A 261 12.39 -25.46 -5.86
CA ASP A 261 13.35 -26.46 -6.31
C ASP A 261 13.10 -27.86 -5.72
N ARG A 262 12.21 -27.97 -4.73
CA ARG A 262 11.91 -29.20 -3.96
C ARG A 262 13.13 -29.84 -3.32
N ASN A 263 14.13 -29.03 -2.97
CA ASN A 263 15.32 -29.49 -2.26
C ASN A 263 15.10 -29.47 -0.75
N ALA A 264 14.43 -30.50 -0.24
CA ALA A 264 14.09 -30.62 1.19
C ALA A 264 15.32 -30.68 2.09
N GLU A 265 16.38 -31.38 1.71
CA GLU A 265 17.59 -31.54 2.52
C GLU A 265 18.27 -30.20 2.79
N GLN A 266 18.53 -29.41 1.75
CA GLN A 266 19.12 -28.08 1.87
C GLN A 266 18.28 -27.15 2.73
N SER A 267 16.97 -27.08 2.48
CA SER A 267 16.07 -26.18 3.20
C SER A 267 15.93 -26.56 4.68
N ILE A 268 15.91 -27.86 5.01
CA ILE A 268 15.92 -28.30 6.41
C ILE A 268 17.23 -27.94 7.10
N ASP A 269 18.36 -28.04 6.40
CA ASP A 269 19.66 -27.67 6.96
C ASP A 269 19.77 -26.16 7.19
N ASP A 270 19.24 -25.35 6.29
CA ASP A 270 19.14 -23.89 6.47
C ASP A 270 18.31 -23.54 7.73
N PHE A 271 17.20 -24.25 7.97
CA PHE A 271 16.42 -24.10 9.19
C PHE A 271 17.20 -24.55 10.44
N LYS A 272 17.97 -25.63 10.40
CA LYS A 272 18.81 -26.08 11.52
C LYS A 272 19.88 -25.04 11.85
N ILE A 273 20.51 -24.44 10.84
CA ILE A 273 21.47 -23.35 11.01
C ILE A 273 20.78 -22.13 11.67
N ALA A 274 19.58 -21.77 11.23
CA ALA A 274 18.81 -20.68 11.82
C ALA A 274 18.41 -20.98 13.29
N LEU A 275 18.04 -22.22 13.60
CA LEU A 275 17.74 -22.67 14.96
C LEU A 275 18.95 -22.57 15.91
N ALA A 276 20.15 -22.93 15.43
CA ALA A 276 21.37 -22.85 16.22
C ALA A 276 21.77 -21.39 16.58
N ARG A 277 21.19 -20.41 15.92
CA ARG A 277 21.49 -18.96 16.08
C ARG A 277 20.46 -18.20 16.90
N THR A 278 19.44 -18.84 17.44
CA THR A 278 18.43 -18.18 18.26
C THR A 278 18.18 -18.90 19.58
N ASP A 279 18.08 -18.11 20.65
CA ASP A 279 17.61 -18.57 21.95
C ASP A 279 16.13 -18.24 22.20
N ASN A 280 15.53 -17.48 21.30
CA ASN A 280 14.13 -17.06 21.40
C ASN A 280 13.18 -18.22 21.05
N GLU A 281 12.43 -18.69 22.03
CA GLU A 281 11.51 -19.84 21.88
C GLU A 281 10.46 -19.61 20.79
N LYS A 282 9.91 -18.41 20.69
CA LYS A 282 8.92 -18.08 19.65
C LYS A 282 9.51 -18.19 18.24
N GLU A 283 10.76 -17.76 18.06
CA GLU A 283 11.49 -17.93 16.82
C GLU A 283 11.75 -19.41 16.51
N LYS A 284 12.16 -20.21 17.51
CA LYS A 284 12.35 -21.66 17.35
C LYS A 284 11.07 -22.34 16.89
N LEU A 285 9.92 -22.01 17.51
CA LEU A 285 8.63 -22.57 17.13
C LEU A 285 8.29 -22.26 15.67
N SER A 286 8.54 -21.02 15.19
CA SER A 286 8.33 -20.66 13.79
C SER A 286 9.16 -21.52 12.83
N ARG A 287 10.42 -21.79 13.15
CA ARG A 287 11.31 -22.62 12.33
C ARG A 287 10.92 -24.09 12.34
N TYR A 288 10.45 -24.60 13.47
CA TYR A 288 9.91 -25.96 13.55
C TYR A 288 8.66 -26.13 12.69
N ILE A 289 7.81 -25.08 12.53
CA ILE A 289 6.70 -25.10 11.57
C ILE A 289 7.25 -25.25 10.14
N GLY A 290 8.30 -24.51 9.77
CA GLY A 290 8.92 -24.62 8.45
C GLY A 290 9.48 -26.02 8.16
N ILE A 291 10.19 -26.61 9.11
CA ILE A 291 10.70 -27.99 8.99
C ILE A 291 9.54 -28.99 8.89
N GLY A 292 8.52 -28.83 9.74
CA GLY A 292 7.33 -29.69 9.71
C GLY A 292 6.56 -29.58 8.39
N TYR A 293 6.47 -28.38 7.80
CA TYR A 293 5.90 -28.13 6.49
C TYR A 293 6.64 -28.89 5.37
N ILE A 294 7.98 -28.84 5.37
CA ILE A 294 8.80 -29.56 4.40
C ILE A 294 8.57 -31.07 4.51
N TYR A 295 8.68 -31.65 5.72
CA TYR A 295 8.42 -33.07 5.92
C TYR A 295 6.99 -33.48 5.54
N TYR A 296 6.01 -32.63 5.81
CA TYR A 296 4.62 -32.89 5.41
C TYR A 296 4.47 -33.00 3.88
N ASN A 297 5.08 -32.06 3.14
CA ASN A 297 5.01 -32.06 1.67
C ASN A 297 5.83 -33.19 1.03
N GLU A 298 6.88 -33.68 1.72
CA GLU A 298 7.64 -34.86 1.29
C GLU A 298 6.93 -36.19 1.66
N GLY A 299 5.78 -36.13 2.34
CA GLY A 299 5.05 -37.32 2.77
C GLY A 299 5.69 -38.06 3.96
N ILE A 300 6.66 -37.44 4.64
CA ILE A 300 7.37 -38.01 5.83
C ILE A 300 6.59 -37.61 7.08
N TYR A 301 5.37 -38.17 7.22
CA TYR A 301 4.40 -37.74 8.22
C TYR A 301 4.86 -37.95 9.67
N ASP A 302 5.64 -38.98 9.95
CA ASP A 302 6.18 -39.21 11.30
C ASP A 302 7.08 -38.05 11.74
N SER A 303 8.02 -37.64 10.90
CA SER A 303 8.90 -36.50 11.18
C SER A 303 8.11 -35.19 11.24
N ALA A 304 7.18 -34.95 10.28
CA ALA A 304 6.30 -33.79 10.30
C ALA A 304 5.53 -33.66 11.62
N THR A 305 4.97 -34.78 12.09
CA THR A 305 4.20 -34.83 13.33
C THR A 305 5.06 -34.46 14.54
N VAL A 306 6.31 -34.94 14.62
CA VAL A 306 7.22 -34.62 15.74
C VAL A 306 7.41 -33.10 15.86
N TYR A 307 7.76 -32.41 14.76
CA TYR A 307 8.00 -30.97 14.78
C TYR A 307 6.73 -30.18 15.02
N LEU A 308 5.64 -30.50 14.30
CA LEU A 308 4.38 -29.77 14.39
C LEU A 308 3.69 -29.95 15.75
N LYS A 309 3.74 -31.17 16.33
CA LYS A 309 3.18 -31.43 17.65
C LYS A 309 3.99 -30.74 18.74
N TYR A 310 5.33 -30.72 18.61
CA TYR A 310 6.14 -29.91 19.50
C TYR A 310 5.73 -28.45 19.53
N VAL A 311 5.53 -27.84 18.36
CA VAL A 311 5.01 -26.45 18.27
C VAL A 311 3.64 -26.34 18.93
N PHE A 312 2.70 -27.22 18.58
CA PHE A 312 1.34 -27.18 19.09
C PHE A 312 1.25 -27.22 20.61
N ASP A 313 2.16 -28.01 21.27
CA ASP A 313 2.14 -28.25 22.70
C ASP A 313 2.98 -27.23 23.51
N ASN A 314 3.86 -26.45 22.88
CA ASN A 314 4.82 -25.56 23.57
C ASN A 314 4.45 -24.07 23.49
N ASN A 315 3.21 -23.76 23.85
CA ASN A 315 2.72 -22.39 24.00
C ASN A 315 2.92 -21.48 22.77
N PRO A 316 2.48 -21.93 21.57
CA PRO A 316 2.59 -21.15 20.36
C PRO A 316 1.63 -19.94 20.40
N THR A 317 1.86 -18.96 19.50
CA THR A 317 0.82 -17.95 19.22
C THR A 317 -0.40 -18.63 18.58
N ASP A 318 -1.58 -17.98 18.69
CA ASP A 318 -2.83 -18.53 18.11
C ASP A 318 -2.69 -18.85 16.62
N VAL A 319 -2.02 -17.98 15.87
CA VAL A 319 -1.74 -18.20 14.43
C VAL A 319 -0.87 -19.45 14.21
N MET A 320 0.18 -19.63 14.99
CA MET A 320 1.05 -20.83 14.92
C MET A 320 0.26 -22.08 15.29
N LYS A 321 -0.56 -22.00 16.33
CA LYS A 321 -1.39 -23.10 16.81
C LYS A 321 -2.39 -23.58 15.76
N LEU A 322 -3.04 -22.64 15.09
CA LEU A 322 -4.00 -22.97 14.05
C LEU A 322 -3.33 -23.55 12.80
N LYS A 323 -2.22 -22.93 12.37
CA LYS A 323 -1.44 -23.44 11.24
C LYS A 323 -0.92 -24.86 11.50
N THR A 324 -0.41 -25.13 12.68
CA THR A 324 0.04 -26.49 13.05
C THR A 324 -1.12 -27.47 13.20
N ALA A 325 -2.25 -27.03 13.75
CA ALA A 325 -3.47 -27.86 13.84
C ALA A 325 -3.98 -28.30 12.47
N GLU A 326 -3.91 -27.42 11.46
CA GLU A 326 -4.30 -27.73 10.09
C GLU A 326 -3.44 -28.85 9.49
N TYR A 327 -2.11 -28.75 9.60
CA TYR A 327 -1.21 -29.79 9.13
C TYR A 327 -1.39 -31.10 9.90
N LEU A 328 -1.51 -31.05 11.24
CA LEU A 328 -1.70 -32.23 12.08
C LEU A 328 -3.04 -32.92 11.79
N GLN A 329 -4.11 -32.16 11.57
CA GLN A 329 -5.40 -32.69 11.13
C GLN A 329 -5.27 -33.47 9.81
N ASN A 330 -4.61 -32.86 8.82
CA ASN A 330 -4.41 -33.51 7.52
C ASN A 330 -3.57 -34.78 7.64
N ILE A 331 -2.49 -34.76 8.43
CA ILE A 331 -1.68 -35.95 8.69
C ILE A 331 -2.52 -37.05 9.35
N CYS A 332 -3.28 -36.72 10.39
CA CYS A 332 -4.14 -37.69 11.08
C CYS A 332 -5.20 -38.29 10.15
N GLN A 333 -5.75 -37.51 9.23
CA GLN A 333 -6.68 -38.02 8.21
C GLN A 333 -5.99 -38.99 7.24
N ILE A 334 -4.78 -38.66 6.78
CA ILE A 334 -3.99 -39.51 5.88
C ILE A 334 -3.56 -40.82 6.58
N THR A 335 -3.21 -40.75 7.85
CA THR A 335 -2.79 -41.90 8.65
C THR A 335 -3.96 -42.66 9.29
N ASN A 336 -5.21 -42.23 9.05
CA ASN A 336 -6.46 -42.79 9.59
C ASN A 336 -6.60 -42.68 11.11
N ASP A 337 -5.90 -41.75 11.76
CA ASP A 337 -6.11 -41.42 13.18
C ASP A 337 -7.24 -40.38 13.32
N TYR A 338 -8.45 -40.86 13.14
CA TYR A 338 -9.65 -40.00 13.15
C TYR A 338 -9.96 -39.40 14.53
N ALA A 339 -9.51 -40.05 15.60
CA ALA A 339 -9.73 -39.56 16.96
C ALA A 339 -8.90 -38.29 17.24
N GLU A 340 -7.63 -38.28 16.85
CA GLU A 340 -6.76 -37.11 17.00
C GLU A 340 -7.13 -36.02 15.96
N ALA A 341 -7.53 -36.44 14.74
CA ALA A 341 -8.04 -35.52 13.71
C ALA A 341 -9.27 -34.70 14.18
N ASP A 342 -10.20 -35.33 14.93
CA ASP A 342 -11.40 -34.66 15.46
C ASP A 342 -11.03 -33.55 16.48
N LYS A 343 -10.00 -33.75 17.27
CA LYS A 343 -9.50 -32.74 18.21
C LYS A 343 -9.03 -31.46 17.49
N TYR A 344 -8.23 -31.62 16.43
CA TYR A 344 -7.78 -30.48 15.64
C TYR A 344 -8.93 -29.85 14.84
N SER A 345 -9.85 -30.67 14.33
CA SER A 345 -11.05 -30.20 13.62
C SER A 345 -11.92 -29.29 14.49
N LYS A 346 -12.13 -29.68 15.76
CA LYS A 346 -12.91 -28.86 16.71
C LYS A 346 -12.25 -27.51 16.98
N LEU A 347 -10.93 -27.50 17.17
CA LEU A 347 -10.18 -26.26 17.36
C LEU A 347 -10.29 -25.32 16.14
N LEU A 348 -10.12 -25.88 14.93
CA LEU A 348 -10.22 -25.14 13.68
C LEU A 348 -11.65 -24.62 13.44
N ALA A 349 -12.68 -25.41 13.75
CA ALA A 349 -14.07 -25.01 13.65
C ALA A 349 -14.44 -23.90 14.64
N GLN A 350 -13.95 -23.96 15.88
CA GLN A 350 -14.15 -22.88 16.87
C GLN A 350 -13.53 -21.57 16.39
N ASN A 351 -12.34 -21.62 15.80
CA ASN A 351 -11.70 -20.43 15.25
C ASN A 351 -12.39 -19.93 13.98
N ALA A 352 -12.91 -20.83 13.13
CA ALA A 352 -13.67 -20.42 11.95
C ALA A 352 -14.93 -19.60 12.31
N LEU A 353 -15.56 -19.88 13.45
CA LEU A 353 -16.68 -19.10 13.96
C LEU A 353 -16.26 -17.68 14.41
N SER A 354 -15.08 -17.53 15.02
CA SER A 354 -14.56 -16.20 15.39
C SER A 354 -14.19 -15.36 14.16
N LYS A 355 -13.75 -16.00 13.07
CA LYS A 355 -13.39 -15.33 11.81
C LYS A 355 -14.53 -14.61 11.09
N TYR A 356 -15.79 -14.87 11.42
CA TYR A 356 -16.90 -14.06 10.87
C TYR A 356 -16.84 -12.61 11.32
N GLY A 357 -16.40 -12.34 12.56
CA GLY A 357 -16.10 -10.98 13.03
C GLY A 357 -14.94 -10.37 12.25
N ASP A 358 -13.85 -11.12 12.10
CA ASP A 358 -12.64 -10.69 11.39
C ASP A 358 -12.91 -10.37 9.91
N MET A 359 -13.77 -11.13 9.23
CA MET A 359 -14.17 -10.86 7.84
C MET A 359 -14.91 -9.53 7.69
N MET A 360 -15.74 -9.17 8.67
CA MET A 360 -16.43 -7.89 8.67
C MET A 360 -15.44 -6.73 8.88
N GLU A 361 -14.48 -6.89 9.77
CA GLU A 361 -13.40 -5.91 9.98
C GLU A 361 -12.56 -5.72 8.72
N VAL A 362 -12.12 -6.81 8.07
CA VAL A 362 -11.35 -6.75 6.82
C VAL A 362 -12.14 -6.03 5.72
N SER A 363 -13.45 -6.25 5.62
CA SER A 363 -14.29 -5.54 4.65
C SER A 363 -14.35 -4.03 4.93
N ILE A 364 -14.42 -3.64 6.21
CA ILE A 364 -14.38 -2.23 6.60
C ILE A 364 -13.02 -1.62 6.29
N LEU A 365 -11.94 -2.32 6.61
CA LEU A 365 -10.57 -1.88 6.33
C LEU A 365 -10.32 -1.71 4.82
N ASP A 366 -10.78 -2.65 4.01
CA ASP A 366 -10.67 -2.57 2.54
C ASP A 366 -11.41 -1.34 2.00
N LYS A 367 -12.61 -1.08 2.52
CA LYS A 367 -13.37 0.11 2.15
C LYS A 367 -12.63 1.39 2.56
N LEU A 368 -12.17 1.50 3.80
CA LEU A 368 -11.44 2.67 4.29
C LEU A 368 -10.19 2.95 3.43
N PHE A 369 -9.44 1.91 3.10
CA PHE A 369 -8.24 2.06 2.28
C PHE A 369 -8.57 2.43 0.83
N ASN A 370 -9.61 1.85 0.24
CA ASN A 370 -10.05 2.20 -1.11
C ASN A 370 -10.58 3.64 -1.17
N ASP A 371 -11.36 4.07 -0.17
CA ASP A 371 -11.85 5.45 -0.07
C ASP A 371 -10.66 6.44 0.01
N TYR A 372 -9.64 6.13 0.80
CA TYR A 372 -8.39 6.90 0.87
C TYR A 372 -7.66 6.95 -0.49
N LEU A 373 -7.53 5.82 -1.18
CA LEU A 373 -6.90 5.78 -2.51
C LEU A 373 -7.71 6.58 -3.56
N GLU A 374 -9.03 6.56 -3.48
CA GLU A 374 -9.89 7.37 -4.36
C GLU A 374 -9.70 8.86 -4.10
N GLN A 375 -9.59 9.29 -2.84
CA GLN A 375 -9.29 10.68 -2.49
C GLN A 375 -7.95 11.12 -3.07
N ILE A 376 -6.88 10.31 -2.92
CA ILE A 376 -5.57 10.61 -3.52
C ILE A 376 -5.69 10.75 -5.05
N LYS A 377 -6.37 9.83 -5.72
CA LYS A 377 -6.59 9.89 -7.17
C LYS A 377 -7.34 11.15 -7.58
N TYR A 378 -8.37 11.51 -6.83
CA TYR A 378 -9.15 12.71 -7.08
C TYR A 378 -8.27 13.98 -6.92
N LYS A 379 -7.49 14.07 -5.85
CA LYS A 379 -6.54 15.17 -5.61
C LYS A 379 -5.52 15.28 -6.75
N GLN A 380 -4.93 14.16 -7.18
CA GLN A 380 -4.00 14.13 -8.31
C GLN A 380 -4.66 14.55 -9.62
N GLN A 381 -5.87 14.08 -9.89
CA GLN A 381 -6.62 14.49 -11.08
C GLN A 381 -6.96 15.99 -11.06
N TYR A 382 -7.35 16.51 -9.90
CA TYR A 382 -7.63 17.92 -9.72
C TYR A 382 -6.37 18.77 -9.93
N HIS A 383 -5.25 18.39 -9.33
CA HIS A 383 -3.96 19.04 -9.53
C HIS A 383 -3.52 19.00 -11.00
N ASN A 384 -3.63 17.86 -11.66
CA ASN A 384 -3.33 17.71 -13.08
C ASN A 384 -4.25 18.56 -13.97
N LYS A 385 -5.55 18.64 -13.65
CA LYS A 385 -6.49 19.53 -14.36
C LYS A 385 -6.11 20.99 -14.16
N LYS A 386 -5.77 21.41 -12.95
CA LYS A 386 -5.32 22.78 -12.64
C LYS A 386 -4.02 23.11 -13.38
N THR A 387 -3.04 22.21 -13.34
CA THR A 387 -1.76 22.36 -14.05
C THR A 387 -1.95 22.41 -15.56
N ASN A 388 -2.81 21.54 -16.12
CA ASN A 388 -3.14 21.55 -17.53
C ASN A 388 -3.88 22.84 -17.92
N LEU A 389 -4.77 23.36 -17.08
CA LEU A 389 -5.45 24.63 -17.31
C LEU A 389 -4.45 25.79 -17.31
N VAL A 390 -3.52 25.83 -16.37
CA VAL A 390 -2.43 26.82 -16.33
C VAL A 390 -1.56 26.69 -17.58
N PHE A 391 -1.19 25.46 -17.95
CA PHE A 391 -0.41 25.22 -19.17
C PHE A 391 -1.15 25.68 -20.43
N ILE A 392 -2.45 25.37 -20.56
CA ILE A 392 -3.29 25.82 -21.67
C ILE A 392 -3.39 27.35 -21.69
N THR A 393 -3.55 27.99 -20.54
CA THR A 393 -3.60 29.46 -20.46
C THR A 393 -2.27 30.09 -20.84
N VAL A 394 -1.14 29.56 -20.35
CA VAL A 394 0.20 30.01 -20.72
C VAL A 394 0.45 29.83 -22.23
N VAL A 395 0.12 28.64 -22.76
CA VAL A 395 0.24 28.37 -24.19
C VAL A 395 -0.66 29.30 -25.01
N SER A 396 -1.90 29.57 -24.56
CA SER A 396 -2.78 30.50 -25.23
C SER A 396 -2.26 31.96 -25.22
N ILE A 397 -1.66 32.38 -24.11
CA ILE A 397 -0.98 33.69 -23.99
C ILE A 397 0.25 33.75 -24.92
N ILE A 398 1.07 32.71 -24.96
CA ILE A 398 2.21 32.62 -25.89
C ILE A 398 1.73 32.67 -27.33
N ILE A 399 0.67 31.94 -27.67
CA ILE A 399 0.07 31.95 -28.99
C ILE A 399 -0.46 33.34 -29.33
N THR A 400 -1.14 34.02 -28.39
CA THR A 400 -1.65 35.40 -28.61
C THR A 400 -0.52 36.40 -28.78
N ILE A 401 0.59 36.27 -28.03
CA ILE A 401 1.79 37.08 -28.19
C ILE A 401 2.45 36.81 -29.56
N ILE A 402 2.60 35.53 -29.95
CA ILE A 402 3.16 35.16 -31.27
C ILE A 402 2.27 35.68 -32.41
N ILE A 403 0.96 35.56 -32.24
CA ILE A 403 -0.01 36.13 -33.21
C ILE A 403 0.12 37.67 -33.28
N SER A 404 0.22 38.35 -32.13
CA SER A 404 0.39 39.79 -32.07
C SER A 404 1.69 40.25 -32.72
N ILE A 405 2.79 39.56 -32.44
CA ILE A 405 4.10 39.82 -33.10
C ILE A 405 4.00 39.52 -34.60
N SER A 406 3.37 38.39 -34.97
CA SER A 406 3.17 38.04 -36.37
C SER A 406 2.33 39.11 -37.13
N ILE A 407 1.27 39.59 -36.49
CA ILE A 407 0.44 40.66 -37.05
C ILE A 407 1.24 41.95 -37.17
N HIS A 408 2.04 42.29 -36.14
CA HIS A 408 2.89 43.49 -36.19
C HIS A 408 3.98 43.37 -37.27
N LEU A 409 4.62 42.22 -37.41
CA LEU A 409 5.60 41.95 -38.47
C LEU A 409 4.91 41.87 -39.86
N LYS A 410 3.67 41.38 -39.93
CA LYS A 410 2.89 41.31 -41.15
C LYS A 410 2.47 42.68 -41.61
N ASN A 411 2.02 43.56 -40.72
CA ASN A 411 1.71 44.96 -41.05
C ASN A 411 2.94 45.72 -41.61
N LYS A 412 4.13 45.28 -41.28
CA LYS A 412 5.38 45.78 -41.84
C LYS A 412 5.76 45.11 -43.19
N ARG A 413 5.27 43.87 -43.46
CA ARG A 413 5.55 43.08 -44.67
C ARG A 413 4.39 43.01 -45.67
N ILE A 414 3.15 43.36 -45.29
CA ILE A 414 1.95 43.30 -46.13
C ILE A 414 2.03 44.20 -47.38
N LYS A 415 3.02 45.03 -47.50
CA LYS A 415 3.26 45.75 -48.77
C LYS A 415 4.01 44.92 -49.82
N ALA A 416 4.34 43.66 -49.59
CA ALA A 416 5.21 42.90 -50.54
C ALA A 416 4.83 41.48 -50.95
N SER A 417 3.89 40.71 -50.36
CA SER A 417 3.58 39.34 -50.91
C SER A 417 2.31 38.69 -50.37
N ASP A 418 1.17 38.89 -50.97
CA ASP A 418 -0.15 38.33 -50.57
C ASP A 418 -0.54 36.99 -51.21
N ILE A 419 0.30 36.32 -51.97
CA ILE A 419 -0.14 35.19 -52.80
C ILE A 419 0.35 33.81 -52.35
N LYS A 420 1.39 33.71 -51.51
CA LYS A 420 1.95 32.38 -51.12
C LYS A 420 1.38 31.76 -49.83
N TYR A 421 0.71 32.56 -49.03
CA TYR A 421 0.36 32.18 -47.65
C TYR A 421 -0.91 31.33 -47.51
N ASP A 422 -1.88 31.46 -48.44
CA ASP A 422 -3.17 30.75 -48.30
C ASP A 422 -3.12 29.23 -48.59
N LYS A 423 -2.13 28.78 -49.37
CA LYS A 423 -2.00 27.35 -49.70
C LYS A 423 -1.39 26.52 -48.57
N GLU A 424 -0.50 27.07 -47.74
CA GLU A 424 0.13 26.34 -46.62
C GLU A 424 -0.79 26.24 -45.40
N LYS A 425 -1.56 27.27 -45.10
CA LYS A 425 -2.49 27.33 -43.97
C LYS A 425 -3.59 26.25 -44.05
N THR A 426 -3.99 25.91 -45.27
CA THR A 426 -5.01 24.88 -45.52
C THR A 426 -4.48 23.48 -45.29
N LYS A 427 -3.18 23.25 -45.46
CA LYS A 427 -2.53 21.94 -45.30
C LYS A 427 -2.31 21.58 -43.83
N VAL A 428 -1.92 22.56 -42.98
CA VAL A 428 -1.68 22.37 -41.55
C VAL A 428 -2.99 22.06 -40.82
N ARG A 429 -4.08 22.78 -41.16
CA ARG A 429 -5.40 22.52 -40.55
C ARG A 429 -6.00 21.15 -40.89
N LYS A 430 -5.65 20.58 -42.07
CA LYS A 430 -6.06 19.21 -42.41
C LYS A 430 -5.34 18.16 -41.54
N LEU A 431 -4.05 18.33 -41.32
CA LEU A 431 -3.23 17.40 -40.53
C LEU A 431 -3.60 17.44 -39.05
N GLU A 432 -3.88 18.62 -38.47
CA GLU A 432 -4.32 18.75 -37.08
C GLU A 432 -5.68 18.09 -36.81
N LYS A 433 -6.65 18.27 -37.75
CA LYS A 433 -7.96 17.60 -37.66
C LYS A 433 -7.86 16.07 -37.74
N GLU A 434 -6.96 15.52 -38.55
CA GLU A 434 -6.73 14.09 -38.66
C GLU A 434 -6.10 13.51 -37.40
N LEU A 435 -5.20 14.25 -36.73
CA LEU A 435 -4.52 13.78 -35.51
C LEU A 435 -5.48 13.76 -34.31
N ILE A 436 -6.32 14.79 -34.17
CA ILE A 436 -7.31 14.88 -33.09
C ILE A 436 -8.38 13.80 -33.24
N ASN A 437 -8.85 13.55 -34.48
CA ASN A 437 -9.85 12.52 -34.74
C ASN A 437 -9.34 11.08 -34.44
N LYS A 438 -8.09 10.75 -34.76
CA LYS A 438 -7.53 9.42 -34.49
C LYS A 438 -7.40 9.12 -33.00
N ARG A 439 -7.04 10.11 -32.18
CA ARG A 439 -6.88 9.94 -30.74
C ARG A 439 -8.23 9.77 -30.03
N SER A 440 -9.23 10.53 -30.43
CA SER A 440 -10.59 10.42 -29.86
C SER A 440 -11.31 9.12 -30.24
N GLU A 441 -11.05 8.57 -31.43
CA GLU A 441 -11.62 7.29 -31.87
C GLU A 441 -11.10 6.10 -31.07
N ALA A 442 -9.82 6.12 -30.68
CA ALA A 442 -9.19 5.04 -29.93
C ALA A 442 -9.67 4.99 -28.48
N GLU A 443 -9.76 6.17 -27.83
CA GLU A 443 -10.31 6.30 -26.48
C GLU A 443 -11.80 5.92 -26.44
N LEU A 444 -12.58 6.33 -27.42
CA LEU A 444 -13.99 5.98 -27.57
C LEU A 444 -14.20 4.46 -27.74
N ARG A 445 -13.33 3.78 -28.51
CA ARG A 445 -13.43 2.33 -28.68
C ARG A 445 -13.23 1.57 -27.37
N ILE A 446 -12.27 1.97 -26.54
CA ILE A 446 -12.05 1.37 -25.22
C ILE A 446 -13.26 1.60 -24.32
N GLU A 447 -13.79 2.82 -24.29
CA GLU A 447 -14.96 3.17 -23.48
C GLU A 447 -16.20 2.40 -23.92
N LEU A 448 -16.47 2.31 -25.21
CA LEU A 448 -17.56 1.52 -25.78
C LEU A 448 -17.41 0.02 -25.45
N PHE A 449 -16.19 -0.51 -25.51
CA PHE A 449 -15.93 -1.89 -25.13
C PHE A 449 -16.19 -2.15 -23.64
N LEU A 450 -15.71 -1.28 -22.75
CA LEU A 450 -15.94 -1.41 -21.31
C LEU A 450 -17.41 -1.28 -20.93
N ASN A 451 -18.20 -0.61 -21.74
CA ASN A 451 -19.64 -0.45 -21.59
C ASN A 451 -20.48 -1.62 -22.14
N GLU A 452 -19.88 -2.59 -22.81
CA GLU A 452 -20.59 -3.80 -23.25
C GLU A 452 -21.18 -4.56 -22.05
N PRO A 453 -22.40 -5.14 -22.18
CA PRO A 453 -23.09 -5.81 -21.07
C PRO A 453 -22.22 -6.90 -20.41
N VAL A 454 -21.49 -7.68 -21.20
CA VAL A 454 -20.61 -8.73 -20.71
C VAL A 454 -19.42 -8.14 -19.90
N CYS A 455 -18.86 -7.01 -20.32
CA CYS A 455 -17.76 -6.36 -19.62
C CYS A 455 -18.24 -5.79 -18.28
N ARG A 456 -19.41 -5.17 -18.24
CA ARG A 456 -20.04 -4.70 -17.00
C ARG A 456 -20.36 -5.87 -16.07
N LYS A 457 -20.98 -6.92 -16.57
CA LYS A 457 -21.28 -8.14 -15.78
C LYS A 457 -20.03 -8.72 -15.12
N ILE A 458 -18.92 -8.80 -15.84
CA ILE A 458 -17.64 -9.29 -15.31
C ILE A 458 -17.09 -8.34 -14.24
N ASN A 459 -17.11 -7.03 -14.48
CA ASN A 459 -16.61 -6.03 -13.54
C ASN A 459 -17.49 -5.97 -12.26
N ASP A 460 -18.80 -5.98 -12.38
CA ASP A 460 -19.73 -5.99 -11.25
C ASP A 460 -19.51 -7.26 -10.39
N THR A 461 -19.35 -8.42 -11.03
CA THR A 461 -19.02 -9.67 -10.35
C THR A 461 -17.74 -9.57 -9.50
N ILE A 462 -16.79 -8.73 -9.91
CA ILE A 462 -15.51 -8.56 -9.20
C ILE A 462 -15.60 -7.48 -8.12
N CYS A 463 -16.41 -6.43 -8.32
CA CYS A 463 -16.56 -5.35 -7.34
C CYS A 463 -17.18 -5.84 -6.03
N ASP A 464 -18.02 -6.86 -6.08
CA ASP A 464 -18.70 -7.45 -4.92
C ASP A 464 -17.80 -8.41 -4.11
N ILE A 465 -16.55 -8.63 -4.51
CA ILE A 465 -15.64 -9.57 -3.86
C ILE A 465 -14.85 -8.88 -2.76
N PRO A 466 -15.01 -9.25 -1.48
CA PRO A 466 -14.19 -8.71 -0.39
C PRO A 466 -12.71 -9.07 -0.56
N ALA A 467 -11.81 -8.20 -0.11
CA ALA A 467 -10.36 -8.39 -0.25
C ALA A 467 -9.86 -9.71 0.36
N SER A 468 -10.52 -10.19 1.41
CA SER A 468 -10.26 -11.49 2.06
C SER A 468 -10.52 -12.71 1.17
N ALA A 469 -11.36 -12.58 0.13
CA ALA A 469 -11.65 -13.66 -0.81
C ALA A 469 -10.46 -14.00 -1.73
N ARG A 470 -9.50 -13.09 -1.84
CA ARG A 470 -8.39 -13.21 -2.80
C ARG A 470 -7.40 -14.33 -2.48
N SER A 471 -7.42 -14.85 -1.25
CA SER A 471 -6.54 -15.94 -0.79
C SER A 471 -7.18 -17.34 -0.75
N ASN A 472 -8.48 -17.48 -0.93
CA ASN A 472 -9.18 -18.74 -0.73
C ASN A 472 -10.19 -19.05 -1.86
N TYR A 473 -9.70 -19.51 -3.00
CA TYR A 473 -10.45 -19.72 -4.25
C TYR A 473 -11.59 -20.74 -4.12
N SER A 474 -11.45 -21.72 -3.23
CA SER A 474 -12.39 -22.83 -3.10
C SER A 474 -13.80 -22.43 -2.60
N ASN A 475 -13.89 -21.29 -1.93
CA ASN A 475 -15.16 -20.82 -1.34
C ASN A 475 -16.00 -19.97 -2.31
N TYR A 476 -15.49 -19.65 -3.50
CA TYR A 476 -16.11 -18.75 -4.46
C TYR A 476 -16.33 -19.39 -5.83
N THR A 477 -16.71 -20.67 -5.86
CA THR A 477 -16.96 -21.44 -7.10
C THR A 477 -18.05 -20.84 -7.99
N TYR A 478 -18.99 -20.06 -7.41
CA TYR A 478 -20.04 -19.35 -8.14
C TYR A 478 -19.52 -18.17 -8.99
N LEU A 479 -18.28 -17.73 -8.79
CA LEU A 479 -17.65 -16.64 -9.56
C LEU A 479 -17.00 -17.14 -10.85
N LYS A 480 -16.99 -18.44 -11.12
CA LYS A 480 -16.41 -19.00 -12.33
C LYS A 480 -17.12 -18.45 -13.56
N LEU A 481 -16.33 -17.89 -14.47
CA LEU A 481 -16.88 -17.52 -15.79
C LEU A 481 -17.42 -18.77 -16.49
N ASP A 482 -18.69 -18.72 -16.85
CA ASP A 482 -19.31 -19.74 -17.68
C ASP A 482 -18.84 -19.63 -19.15
N GLU A 483 -19.05 -20.69 -19.90
CA GLU A 483 -18.59 -20.75 -21.28
C GLU A 483 -19.31 -19.74 -22.19
N ALA A 484 -20.57 -19.41 -21.86
CA ALA A 484 -21.35 -18.40 -22.57
C ALA A 484 -20.76 -17.00 -22.37
N THR A 485 -20.43 -16.61 -21.15
CA THR A 485 -19.80 -15.32 -20.83
C THR A 485 -18.42 -15.18 -21.50
N ILE A 486 -17.65 -16.28 -21.59
CA ILE A 486 -16.34 -16.28 -22.30
C ILE A 486 -16.52 -16.05 -23.80
N ILE A 487 -17.54 -16.64 -24.39
CA ILE A 487 -17.86 -16.45 -25.81
C ILE A 487 -18.31 -15.01 -26.06
N GLU A 488 -19.26 -14.51 -25.27
CA GLU A 488 -19.74 -13.12 -25.35
C GLU A 488 -18.62 -12.09 -25.19
N LEU A 489 -17.66 -12.34 -24.28
CA LEU A 489 -16.47 -11.49 -24.15
C LEU A 489 -15.60 -11.52 -25.41
N GLY A 490 -15.41 -12.69 -25.99
CA GLY A 490 -14.69 -12.87 -27.26
C GLY A 490 -15.36 -12.12 -28.41
N GLU A 491 -16.67 -12.12 -28.48
CA GLU A 491 -17.48 -11.39 -29.47
C GLU A 491 -17.36 -9.87 -29.25
N ALA A 492 -17.50 -9.40 -28.01
CA ALA A 492 -17.31 -8.00 -27.66
C ALA A 492 -15.91 -7.50 -28.04
N VAL A 493 -14.87 -8.27 -27.74
CA VAL A 493 -13.49 -7.94 -28.16
C VAL A 493 -13.38 -7.90 -29.69
N THR A 494 -13.97 -8.84 -30.41
CA THR A 494 -13.91 -8.90 -31.87
C THR A 494 -14.67 -7.71 -32.50
N LYS A 495 -15.79 -7.31 -31.90
CA LYS A 495 -16.59 -6.17 -32.32
C LYS A 495 -15.83 -4.84 -32.22
N HIS A 496 -15.17 -4.60 -31.10
CA HIS A 496 -14.47 -3.33 -30.85
C HIS A 496 -13.02 -3.31 -31.32
N PHE A 497 -12.38 -4.48 -31.34
CA PHE A 497 -10.96 -4.66 -31.72
C PHE A 497 -10.79 -5.81 -32.73
N PRO A 498 -11.35 -5.68 -33.95
CA PRO A 498 -11.41 -6.80 -34.92
C PRO A 498 -10.04 -7.38 -35.28
N ASN A 499 -8.99 -6.57 -35.25
CA ASN A 499 -7.64 -6.99 -35.60
C ASN A 499 -6.80 -7.48 -34.40
N LEU A 500 -7.31 -7.40 -33.17
CA LEU A 500 -6.53 -7.74 -31.97
C LEU A 500 -6.02 -9.17 -32.01
N LYS A 501 -6.91 -10.12 -32.30
CA LYS A 501 -6.56 -11.54 -32.36
C LYS A 501 -5.47 -11.81 -33.42
N THR A 502 -5.60 -11.23 -34.60
CA THR A 502 -4.63 -11.37 -35.69
C THR A 502 -3.29 -10.76 -35.31
N ARG A 503 -3.28 -9.61 -34.65
CA ARG A 503 -2.05 -8.94 -34.17
C ARG A 503 -1.36 -9.69 -33.04
N LEU A 504 -2.11 -10.35 -32.16
CA LEU A 504 -1.56 -11.19 -31.09
C LEU A 504 -0.96 -12.49 -31.64
N ILE A 505 -1.47 -13.00 -32.75
CA ILE A 505 -1.04 -14.25 -33.40
C ILE A 505 0.04 -14.00 -34.49
N SER A 506 0.28 -12.74 -34.90
CA SER A 506 1.32 -12.40 -35.87
C SER A 506 2.69 -12.81 -35.36
N ASN A 507 3.52 -13.42 -36.22
CA ASN A 507 4.88 -13.92 -35.97
C ASN A 507 4.97 -15.32 -35.30
N ASP A 508 4.29 -16.33 -35.84
CA ASP A 508 4.41 -17.76 -35.43
C ASP A 508 4.03 -18.09 -33.98
N ILE A 509 3.33 -17.17 -33.29
CA ILE A 509 2.88 -17.36 -31.91
C ILE A 509 1.58 -18.18 -31.91
N LYS A 510 1.65 -19.45 -31.47
CA LYS A 510 0.46 -20.28 -31.21
C LYS A 510 -0.11 -19.98 -29.84
N LEU A 511 -1.15 -19.15 -29.76
CA LEU A 511 -1.90 -18.89 -28.53
C LEU A 511 -2.99 -19.95 -28.32
N LYS A 512 -3.07 -20.50 -27.10
CA LYS A 512 -4.18 -21.37 -26.69
C LYS A 512 -5.41 -20.51 -26.38
N LYS A 513 -6.61 -21.15 -26.33
CA LYS A 513 -7.85 -20.45 -25.92
C LYS A 513 -7.69 -19.71 -24.58
N ASP A 514 -7.04 -20.34 -23.62
CA ASP A 514 -6.78 -19.76 -22.29
C ASP A 514 -5.84 -18.53 -22.32
N ASP A 515 -4.93 -18.47 -23.28
CA ASP A 515 -4.02 -17.34 -23.47
C ASP A 515 -4.77 -16.12 -24.01
N LEU A 516 -5.68 -16.35 -24.96
CA LEU A 516 -6.54 -15.30 -25.50
C LEU A 516 -7.50 -14.79 -24.44
N LEU A 517 -8.11 -15.68 -23.66
CA LEU A 517 -8.97 -15.30 -22.54
C LEU A 517 -8.21 -14.42 -21.53
N LEU A 518 -6.97 -14.79 -21.20
CA LEU A 518 -6.14 -13.97 -20.31
C LEU A 518 -5.91 -12.56 -20.89
N CYS A 519 -5.62 -12.45 -22.17
CA CYS A 519 -5.44 -11.16 -22.85
C CYS A 519 -6.75 -10.32 -22.81
N TYR A 520 -7.89 -10.95 -23.03
CA TYR A 520 -9.19 -10.28 -23.01
C TYR A 520 -9.54 -9.76 -21.60
N LEU A 521 -9.24 -10.53 -20.56
CA LEU A 521 -9.44 -10.12 -19.16
C LEU A 521 -8.51 -8.96 -18.76
N TYR A 522 -7.30 -8.88 -19.32
CA TYR A 522 -6.43 -7.71 -19.12
C TYR A 522 -6.94 -6.44 -19.83
N LEU A 523 -7.67 -6.55 -20.94
CA LEU A 523 -8.33 -5.39 -21.55
C LEU A 523 -9.37 -4.77 -20.64
N LEU A 524 -10.06 -5.57 -19.82
CA LEU A 524 -10.99 -5.10 -18.79
C LEU A 524 -10.28 -4.39 -17.62
N GLY A 525 -8.96 -4.45 -17.56
CA GLY A 525 -8.19 -3.84 -16.47
C GLY A 525 -8.02 -4.72 -15.25
N LEU A 526 -8.36 -6.01 -15.32
CA LEU A 526 -8.29 -6.95 -14.22
C LEU A 526 -6.85 -7.33 -13.87
N ASN A 527 -6.56 -7.47 -12.58
CA ASN A 527 -5.29 -7.98 -12.10
C ASN A 527 -5.27 -9.52 -12.00
N ASN A 528 -4.08 -10.09 -11.77
CA ASN A 528 -3.90 -11.54 -11.72
C ASN A 528 -4.75 -12.23 -10.65
N SER A 529 -4.96 -11.60 -9.50
CA SER A 529 -5.78 -12.16 -8.41
C SER A 529 -7.24 -12.26 -8.82
N GLN A 530 -7.77 -11.20 -9.44
CA GLN A 530 -9.14 -11.15 -9.95
C GLN A 530 -9.35 -12.18 -11.08
N ILE A 531 -8.38 -12.29 -11.98
CA ILE A 531 -8.42 -13.28 -13.07
C ILE A 531 -8.36 -14.71 -12.53
N ALA A 532 -7.55 -14.96 -11.50
CA ALA A 532 -7.46 -16.27 -10.86
C ALA A 532 -8.80 -16.69 -10.24
N LEU A 533 -9.49 -15.75 -9.58
CA LEU A 533 -10.83 -15.97 -9.03
C LEU A 533 -11.85 -16.31 -10.12
N LEU A 534 -11.94 -15.51 -11.17
CA LEU A 534 -12.85 -15.70 -12.29
C LEU A 534 -12.61 -17.02 -13.04
N ARG A 535 -11.38 -17.49 -13.08
CA ARG A 535 -10.98 -18.73 -13.74
C ARG A 535 -10.95 -19.94 -12.82
N GLN A 536 -11.22 -19.73 -11.52
CA GLN A 536 -11.15 -20.78 -10.49
C GLN A 536 -9.82 -21.54 -10.52
N CYS A 537 -8.74 -20.83 -10.61
CA CYS A 537 -7.39 -21.40 -10.65
C CYS A 537 -6.47 -20.68 -9.66
N ASN A 538 -5.38 -21.35 -9.26
CA ASN A 538 -4.39 -20.74 -8.37
C ASN A 538 -3.78 -19.50 -9.02
N PHE A 539 -3.57 -18.45 -8.22
CA PHE A 539 -2.87 -17.23 -8.62
C PHE A 539 -1.55 -17.52 -9.36
N ALA A 540 -0.75 -18.47 -8.85
CA ALA A 540 0.50 -18.88 -9.47
C ALA A 540 0.30 -19.41 -10.92
N THR A 541 -0.86 -19.96 -11.25
CA THR A 541 -1.20 -20.43 -12.60
C THR A 541 -1.36 -19.24 -13.55
N VAL A 542 -2.13 -18.23 -13.15
CA VAL A 542 -2.31 -17.00 -13.94
C VAL A 542 -0.98 -16.26 -14.08
N TRP A 543 -0.23 -16.13 -13.02
CA TRP A 543 1.08 -15.46 -13.00
C TRP A 543 2.10 -16.15 -13.93
N ARG A 544 2.20 -17.48 -13.87
CA ARG A 544 3.07 -18.25 -14.80
C ARG A 544 2.64 -18.07 -16.24
N GLN A 545 1.35 -18.11 -16.52
CA GLN A 545 0.80 -17.91 -17.86
C GLN A 545 1.11 -16.50 -18.38
N ALA A 546 0.89 -15.47 -17.55
CA ALA A 546 1.20 -14.09 -17.87
C ALA A 546 2.70 -13.88 -18.14
N ASN A 547 3.58 -14.44 -17.31
CA ASN A 547 5.02 -14.35 -17.51
C ASN A 547 5.49 -15.11 -18.75
N ARG A 548 4.88 -16.26 -19.08
CA ARG A 548 5.13 -16.95 -20.32
C ARG A 548 4.77 -16.06 -21.52
N LEU A 549 3.56 -15.49 -21.54
CA LEU A 549 3.11 -14.60 -22.61
C LEU A 549 3.97 -13.35 -22.72
N LYS A 550 4.35 -12.74 -21.58
CA LYS A 550 5.27 -11.60 -21.56
C LYS A 550 6.61 -11.92 -22.24
N LYS A 551 7.15 -13.12 -22.06
CA LYS A 551 8.38 -13.56 -22.71
C LYS A 551 8.18 -13.87 -24.21
N THR A 552 6.96 -14.27 -24.58
CA THR A 552 6.61 -14.63 -25.97
C THR A 552 6.41 -13.39 -26.85
N PHE A 553 5.89 -12.29 -26.28
CA PHE A 553 5.65 -11.05 -27.03
C PHE A 553 6.89 -10.15 -27.04
N THR A 554 7.45 -9.93 -28.22
CA THR A 554 8.63 -9.06 -28.40
C THR A 554 8.35 -7.63 -27.96
N GLY A 555 9.18 -7.08 -27.07
CA GLY A 555 9.03 -5.70 -26.56
C GLY A 555 8.00 -5.54 -25.43
N CYS A 556 7.42 -6.64 -24.94
CA CYS A 556 6.46 -6.61 -23.85
C CYS A 556 7.18 -6.45 -22.49
N LYS A 557 7.15 -5.25 -21.92
CA LYS A 557 7.65 -4.97 -20.55
C LYS A 557 6.60 -5.28 -19.49
N ASP A 558 5.35 -4.98 -19.79
CA ASP A 558 4.18 -5.21 -18.94
C ASP A 558 3.03 -5.73 -19.82
N LEU A 559 2.51 -6.92 -19.49
CA LEU A 559 1.54 -7.59 -20.36
C LEU A 559 0.21 -6.86 -20.47
N PRO A 560 -0.44 -6.39 -19.38
CA PRO A 560 -1.68 -5.64 -19.48
C PRO A 560 -1.58 -4.37 -20.34
N SER A 561 -0.52 -3.58 -20.12
CA SER A 561 -0.28 -2.35 -20.91
C SER A 561 0.03 -2.66 -22.37
N PHE A 562 0.75 -3.74 -22.64
CA PHE A 562 1.05 -4.19 -24.00
C PHE A 562 -0.21 -4.61 -24.76
N ILE A 563 -1.11 -5.36 -24.12
CA ILE A 563 -2.40 -5.77 -24.73
C ILE A 563 -3.27 -4.56 -25.04
N LYS A 564 -3.40 -3.63 -24.09
CA LYS A 564 -4.16 -2.37 -24.30
C LYS A 564 -3.60 -1.57 -25.47
N LYS A 565 -2.28 -1.48 -25.58
CA LYS A 565 -1.62 -0.79 -26.69
C LYS A 565 -1.95 -1.42 -28.02
N ILE A 566 -1.76 -2.75 -28.16
CA ILE A 566 -2.06 -3.48 -29.41
C ILE A 566 -3.55 -3.40 -29.79
N ALA A 567 -4.45 -3.31 -28.82
CA ALA A 567 -5.87 -3.19 -29.08
C ALA A 567 -6.24 -1.81 -29.68
N VAL A 568 -5.51 -0.77 -29.30
CA VAL A 568 -5.76 0.61 -29.71
C VAL A 568 -5.05 0.95 -31.02
N ASP A 569 -3.79 0.49 -31.21
CA ASP A 569 -3.05 0.65 -32.46
C ASP A 569 -3.75 -0.05 -33.63
#